data_0911af81906e4dcdb45339a269d96982
#
_entry.id   0911af81906e4dcdb45339a269d96982
#
_cell.length_a   1.000
_cell.length_b   1.000
_cell.length_c   1.000
_cell.angle_alpha   90.00
_cell.angle_beta   90.00
_cell.angle_gamma   90.00
#
_symmetry.space_group_name_H-M   'P 1'
#
loop_
_entity.id
_entity.type
_entity.pdbx_description
1 polymer ?
#
loop_
_entity_poly.entity_id
_entity_poly.type
_entity_poly.pdbx_seq_one_letter_code
_entity_poly.pdbx_strand_id
1 'polypeptide(L)'
;HWDLTTKDAVGNLASESILNILSEIKDSLFQSSYGQELFSIYNYAYSNNKNYANATRSVLSSLFGDYGLVVVDGNNAQFKKIFAPYLKEEFKSSCVYNNVSETNKSLKINYRPEINAMKNNIFYSKNNIRSKIQFNQTHYFSIDHNQSWSKDQLLDEISSFPERFSPNVFLRTLYQECIMPNILYFGGPSEISYWIQLKKLFQTMDVDYPLLELRAHFLFLSKDQSDIITKLNLNEDHLFHSYDEKI
;
A
#
# COMPACT_ATOMS: atom_id res chain seq x y z
N HIS A 1 16.46 5.42 -13.50
CA HIS A 1 15.58 4.24 -13.51
C HIS A 1 16.30 3.12 -12.77
N TRP A 2 15.60 2.47 -11.85
CA TRP A 2 16.19 1.46 -10.99
C TRP A 2 15.37 0.18 -11.09
N ASP A 3 15.98 -0.86 -11.65
CA ASP A 3 15.34 -2.15 -11.88
C ASP A 3 15.93 -3.22 -10.95
N LEU A 4 15.09 -3.76 -10.08
CA LEU A 4 15.39 -4.95 -9.32
C LEU A 4 14.36 -6.03 -9.62
N THR A 5 14.83 -7.16 -10.10
CA THR A 5 13.99 -8.35 -10.28
C THR A 5 13.87 -9.05 -8.93
N THR A 6 12.70 -9.00 -8.30
CA THR A 6 12.44 -9.71 -7.05
C THR A 6 11.02 -10.27 -7.02
N LYS A 7 10.84 -11.36 -6.27
CA LYS A 7 9.53 -11.92 -5.91
C LYS A 7 9.13 -11.60 -4.48
N ASP A 8 9.97 -10.89 -3.74
CA ASP A 8 9.70 -10.49 -2.36
C ASP A 8 8.90 -9.18 -2.29
N ALA A 9 8.42 -8.84 -1.09
CA ALA A 9 7.85 -7.54 -0.82
C ALA A 9 8.92 -6.44 -0.90
N VAL A 10 8.60 -5.31 -1.54
CA VAL A 10 9.55 -4.19 -1.77
C VAL A 10 10.23 -3.71 -0.48
N GLY A 11 9.49 -3.68 0.64
CA GLY A 11 10.05 -3.27 1.93
C GLY A 11 11.20 -4.14 2.45
N ASN A 12 11.31 -5.39 1.99
CA ASN A 12 12.38 -6.33 2.38
C ASN A 12 13.65 -6.17 1.54
N LEU A 13 13.64 -5.38 0.47
CA LEU A 13 14.81 -5.16 -0.36
C LEU A 13 15.96 -4.56 0.43
N ALA A 14 17.18 -4.98 0.09
CA ALA A 14 18.39 -4.45 0.71
C ALA A 14 18.56 -2.96 0.41
N SER A 15 18.84 -2.17 1.43
CA SER A 15 18.98 -0.71 1.32
C SER A 15 20.20 -0.24 0.52
N GLU A 16 21.24 -1.06 0.44
CA GLU A 16 22.52 -0.72 -0.21
C GLU A 16 22.39 -0.27 -1.67
N SER A 17 21.42 -0.84 -2.40
CA SER A 17 21.22 -0.50 -3.82
C SER A 17 20.83 0.96 -4.05
N ILE A 18 20.27 1.65 -3.07
CA ILE A 18 19.94 3.09 -3.13
C ILE A 18 21.20 3.96 -2.99
N LEU A 19 22.23 3.52 -2.28
CA LEU A 19 23.42 4.33 -2.04
C LEU A 19 24.15 4.71 -3.34
N ASN A 20 24.13 3.83 -4.34
CA ASN A 20 24.69 4.11 -5.66
C ASN A 20 23.93 5.27 -6.33
N ILE A 21 22.60 5.21 -6.30
CA ILE A 21 21.74 6.27 -6.86
C ILE A 21 21.95 7.59 -6.11
N LEU A 22 22.03 7.56 -4.79
CA LEU A 22 22.31 8.76 -4.00
C LEU A 22 23.66 9.38 -4.38
N SER A 23 24.67 8.56 -4.66
CA SER A 23 25.99 9.04 -5.12
C SER A 23 25.92 9.72 -6.49
N GLU A 24 25.11 9.20 -7.41
CA GLU A 24 24.93 9.77 -8.75
C GLU A 24 24.24 11.16 -8.73
N ILE A 25 23.28 11.36 -7.81
CA ILE A 25 22.53 12.63 -7.73
C ILE A 25 23.13 13.63 -6.73
N LYS A 26 24.21 13.27 -6.07
CA LYS A 26 24.84 14.06 -4.99
C LYS A 26 25.15 15.48 -5.45
N ASP A 27 25.82 15.63 -6.58
CA ASP A 27 26.26 16.96 -7.06
C ASP A 27 25.07 17.86 -7.39
N SER A 28 23.97 17.29 -7.88
CA SER A 28 22.74 18.03 -8.13
C SER A 28 22.07 18.48 -6.82
N LEU A 29 22.05 17.63 -5.80
CA LEU A 29 21.49 17.97 -4.49
C LEU A 29 22.35 19.02 -3.77
N PHE A 30 23.67 18.98 -3.93
CA PHE A 30 24.59 19.86 -3.23
C PHE A 30 24.58 21.32 -3.72
N GLN A 31 23.79 21.63 -4.73
CA GLN A 31 23.60 23.01 -5.19
C GLN A 31 22.78 23.87 -4.22
N SER A 32 22.15 23.27 -3.21
CA SER A 32 21.39 23.98 -2.18
C SER A 32 21.68 23.42 -0.78
N SER A 33 21.51 24.23 0.26
CA SER A 33 21.62 23.80 1.66
C SER A 33 20.59 22.73 2.01
N TYR A 34 19.37 22.86 1.52
CA TYR A 34 18.30 21.85 1.70
C TYR A 34 18.64 20.53 1.03
N GLY A 35 19.25 20.57 -0.16
CA GLY A 35 19.70 19.36 -0.86
C GLY A 35 20.81 18.64 -0.12
N GLN A 36 21.75 19.36 0.52
CA GLN A 36 22.79 18.79 1.37
C GLN A 36 22.19 18.12 2.61
N GLU A 37 21.22 18.76 3.26
CA GLU A 37 20.52 18.23 4.41
C GLU A 37 19.74 16.95 4.04
N LEU A 38 18.97 16.98 2.96
CA LEU A 38 18.26 15.81 2.45
C LEU A 38 19.21 14.67 2.12
N PHE A 39 20.32 14.95 1.43
CA PHE A 39 21.32 13.93 1.14
C PHE A 39 21.85 13.28 2.42
N SER A 40 22.12 14.07 3.46
CA SER A 40 22.62 13.56 4.74
C SER A 40 21.61 12.64 5.42
N ILE A 41 20.31 13.02 5.43
CA ILE A 41 19.22 12.22 5.99
C ILE A 41 19.09 10.87 5.25
N TYR A 42 19.05 10.91 3.91
CA TYR A 42 18.91 9.70 3.10
C TYR A 42 20.16 8.81 3.21
N ASN A 43 21.34 9.37 3.10
CA ASN A 43 22.59 8.62 3.21
C ASN A 43 22.71 7.94 4.58
N TYR A 44 22.40 8.65 5.67
CA TYR A 44 22.35 8.06 7.00
C TYR A 44 21.34 6.91 7.10
N ALA A 45 20.10 7.14 6.63
CA ALA A 45 19.03 6.16 6.73
C ALA A 45 19.35 4.87 5.96
N TYR A 46 19.82 4.99 4.71
CA TYR A 46 20.11 3.82 3.86
C TYR A 46 21.44 3.14 4.18
N SER A 47 22.41 3.82 4.78
CA SER A 47 23.65 3.20 5.27
C SER A 47 23.48 2.45 6.59
N ASN A 48 22.55 2.87 7.45
CA ASN A 48 22.40 2.32 8.81
C ASN A 48 21.24 1.34 8.96
N ASN A 49 20.46 1.11 7.92
CA ASN A 49 19.35 0.18 7.94
C ASN A 49 19.54 -0.93 6.89
N LYS A 50 19.10 -2.15 7.22
CA LYS A 50 19.31 -3.34 6.37
C LYS A 50 18.34 -3.43 5.19
N ASN A 51 17.17 -2.82 5.32
CA ASN A 51 16.12 -2.93 4.31
C ASN A 51 15.38 -1.59 4.11
N TYR A 52 14.63 -1.52 3.02
CA TYR A 52 13.89 -0.33 2.61
C TYR A 52 12.85 0.13 3.62
N ALA A 53 12.09 -0.78 4.22
CA ALA A 53 11.06 -0.43 5.19
C ALA A 53 11.65 0.35 6.36
N ASN A 54 12.77 -0.14 6.91
CA ASN A 54 13.47 0.52 8.01
C ASN A 54 14.14 1.84 7.58
N ALA A 55 14.79 1.85 6.43
CA ALA A 55 15.41 3.07 5.89
C ALA A 55 14.36 4.16 5.62
N THR A 56 13.26 3.81 4.93
CA THR A 56 12.16 4.75 4.66
C THR A 56 11.55 5.29 5.96
N ARG A 57 11.33 4.43 6.96
CA ARG A 57 10.84 4.87 8.27
C ARG A 57 11.81 5.86 8.92
N SER A 58 13.11 5.60 8.84
CA SER A 58 14.13 6.51 9.36
C SER A 58 14.09 7.88 8.68
N VAL A 59 13.99 7.91 7.33
CA VAL A 59 13.84 9.16 6.57
C VAL A 59 12.60 9.93 6.99
N LEU A 60 11.44 9.28 6.98
CA LEU A 60 10.17 9.93 7.31
C LEU A 60 10.12 10.42 8.76
N SER A 61 10.70 9.66 9.70
CA SER A 61 10.82 10.09 11.09
C SER A 61 11.76 11.29 11.24
N SER A 62 12.85 11.36 10.46
CA SER A 62 13.75 12.52 10.48
C SER A 62 13.11 13.78 9.90
N LEU A 63 12.26 13.63 8.87
CA LEU A 63 11.62 14.78 8.21
C LEU A 63 10.37 15.27 8.95
N PHE A 64 9.59 14.36 9.54
CA PHE A 64 8.25 14.68 10.02
C PHE A 64 7.98 14.27 11.48
N GLY A 65 8.98 13.70 12.18
CA GLY A 65 8.81 13.26 13.57
C GLY A 65 8.38 14.38 14.51
N ASP A 66 8.95 15.56 14.34
CA ASP A 66 8.62 16.75 15.15
C ASP A 66 7.18 17.24 14.96
N TYR A 67 6.55 16.85 13.84
CA TYR A 67 5.11 17.10 13.58
C TYR A 67 4.20 16.00 14.11
N GLY A 68 4.74 15.02 14.84
CA GLY A 68 3.97 13.92 15.43
C GLY A 68 3.68 12.76 14.47
N LEU A 69 4.39 12.66 13.32
CA LEU A 69 4.23 11.54 12.40
C LEU A 69 4.73 10.24 13.03
N VAL A 70 3.86 9.23 13.06
CA VAL A 70 4.19 7.85 13.42
C VAL A 70 4.18 6.97 12.17
N VAL A 71 5.31 6.32 11.89
CA VAL A 71 5.45 5.43 10.72
C VAL A 71 5.41 3.98 11.18
N VAL A 72 4.39 3.25 10.72
CA VAL A 72 4.13 1.86 11.09
C VAL A 72 4.52 0.93 9.95
N ASP A 73 5.32 -0.10 10.27
CA ASP A 73 5.63 -1.19 9.34
C ASP A 73 4.55 -2.28 9.45
N GLY A 74 3.69 -2.38 8.45
CA GLY A 74 2.67 -3.42 8.37
C GLY A 74 3.22 -4.85 8.23
N ASN A 75 4.53 -5.04 8.05
CA ASN A 75 5.15 -6.36 8.02
C ASN A 75 5.57 -6.86 9.42
N ASN A 76 5.31 -6.10 10.47
CA ASN A 76 5.61 -6.48 11.84
C ASN A 76 4.82 -7.74 12.25
N ALA A 77 5.55 -8.75 12.77
CA ALA A 77 4.98 -10.05 13.13
C ALA A 77 3.91 -9.95 14.24
N GLN A 78 4.06 -9.03 15.19
CA GLN A 78 3.06 -8.84 16.25
C GLN A 78 1.75 -8.28 15.70
N PHE A 79 1.81 -7.34 14.78
CA PHE A 79 0.62 -6.81 14.11
C PHE A 79 -0.07 -7.89 13.27
N LYS A 80 0.67 -8.70 12.54
CA LYS A 80 0.12 -9.83 11.79
C LYS A 80 -0.54 -10.87 12.70
N LYS A 81 -0.01 -11.08 13.90
CA LYS A 81 -0.63 -11.94 14.91
C LYS A 81 -1.98 -11.40 15.38
N ILE A 82 -2.10 -10.07 15.58
CA ILE A 82 -3.38 -9.42 15.91
C ILE A 82 -4.40 -9.66 14.80
N PHE A 83 -3.97 -9.63 13.54
CA PHE A 83 -4.84 -9.78 12.38
C PHE A 83 -5.17 -11.25 12.01
N ALA A 84 -4.48 -12.23 12.58
CA ALA A 84 -4.68 -13.64 12.26
C ALA A 84 -6.14 -14.14 12.38
N PRO A 85 -6.96 -13.73 13.38
CA PRO A 85 -8.37 -14.10 13.45
C PRO A 85 -9.18 -13.67 12.23
N TYR A 86 -8.94 -12.48 11.71
CA TYR A 86 -9.61 -11.92 10.52
C TYR A 86 -9.22 -12.66 9.24
N LEU A 87 -7.95 -13.05 9.11
CA LEU A 87 -7.49 -13.91 8.02
C LEU A 87 -8.19 -15.27 8.04
N LYS A 88 -8.34 -15.88 9.21
CA LYS A 88 -9.06 -17.15 9.37
C LYS A 88 -10.53 -17.01 8.99
N GLU A 89 -11.16 -15.89 9.36
CA GLU A 89 -12.55 -15.64 9.01
C GLU A 89 -12.73 -15.50 7.49
N GLU A 90 -11.82 -14.80 6.80
CA GLU A 90 -11.84 -14.71 5.33
C GLU A 90 -11.77 -16.09 4.67
N PHE A 91 -10.91 -17.01 5.15
CA PHE A 91 -10.83 -18.38 4.63
C PHE A 91 -12.06 -19.23 4.95
N LYS A 92 -12.79 -18.93 6.03
CA LYS A 92 -14.01 -19.65 6.41
C LYS A 92 -15.22 -19.22 5.60
N SER A 93 -15.39 -17.92 5.43
CA SER A 93 -16.64 -17.31 4.95
C SER A 93 -16.53 -16.60 3.60
N SER A 94 -15.30 -16.36 3.08
CA SER A 94 -15.05 -15.51 1.91
C SER A 94 -15.74 -14.13 2.04
N CYS A 95 -15.66 -13.55 3.22
CA CYS A 95 -16.40 -12.35 3.60
C CYS A 95 -16.05 -11.15 2.70
N VAL A 96 -14.81 -11.01 2.25
CA VAL A 96 -14.42 -9.95 1.31
C VAL A 96 -15.22 -10.09 0.01
N TYR A 97 -15.20 -11.27 -0.60
CA TYR A 97 -15.92 -11.49 -1.86
C TYR A 97 -17.41 -11.20 -1.72
N ASN A 98 -18.03 -11.72 -0.67
CA ASN A 98 -19.47 -11.59 -0.46
C ASN A 98 -19.88 -10.13 -0.23
N ASN A 99 -19.21 -9.44 0.71
CA ASN A 99 -19.56 -8.06 1.08
C ASN A 99 -19.22 -7.05 -0.03
N VAL A 100 -18.06 -7.18 -0.67
CA VAL A 100 -17.66 -6.28 -1.76
C VAL A 100 -18.53 -6.48 -3.00
N SER A 101 -18.87 -7.74 -3.33
CA SER A 101 -19.78 -8.03 -4.46
C SER A 101 -21.16 -7.42 -4.26
N GLU A 102 -21.70 -7.49 -3.04
CA GLU A 102 -23.00 -6.90 -2.72
C GLU A 102 -22.95 -5.37 -2.77
N THR A 103 -21.92 -4.76 -2.16
CA THR A 103 -21.73 -3.31 -2.21
C THR A 103 -21.56 -2.83 -3.67
N ASN A 104 -20.78 -3.54 -4.48
CA ASN A 104 -20.59 -3.20 -5.88
C ASN A 104 -21.88 -3.23 -6.70
N LYS A 105 -22.81 -4.15 -6.39
CA LYS A 105 -24.13 -4.15 -7.04
C LYS A 105 -24.91 -2.87 -6.76
N SER A 106 -24.87 -2.38 -5.53
CA SER A 106 -25.52 -1.13 -5.14
C SER A 106 -24.84 0.09 -5.73
N LEU A 107 -23.50 0.12 -5.72
CA LEU A 107 -22.71 1.24 -6.25
C LEU A 107 -22.87 1.40 -7.77
N LYS A 108 -23.00 0.31 -8.53
CA LYS A 108 -23.13 0.34 -10.00
C LYS A 108 -24.33 1.12 -10.51
N ILE A 109 -25.29 1.46 -9.67
CA ILE A 109 -26.44 2.29 -10.04
C ILE A 109 -25.98 3.70 -10.41
N ASN A 110 -25.01 4.27 -9.68
CA ASN A 110 -24.57 5.66 -9.84
C ASN A 110 -23.04 5.81 -9.99
N TYR A 111 -22.27 4.74 -9.76
CA TYR A 111 -20.81 4.77 -9.75
C TYR A 111 -20.21 3.55 -10.46
N ARG A 112 -19.01 3.73 -11.00
CA ARG A 112 -18.20 2.62 -11.49
C ARG A 112 -17.29 2.14 -10.35
N PRO A 113 -17.50 0.92 -9.78
CA PRO A 113 -16.62 0.39 -8.75
C PRO A 113 -15.19 0.26 -9.26
N GLU A 114 -14.23 0.74 -8.50
CA GLU A 114 -12.81 0.76 -8.86
C GLU A 114 -12.23 -0.65 -8.99
N ILE A 115 -12.55 -1.52 -8.03
CA ILE A 115 -11.99 -2.86 -7.97
C ILE A 115 -13.10 -3.91 -7.89
N ASN A 116 -12.96 -4.98 -8.67
CA ASN A 116 -13.84 -6.13 -8.59
C ASN A 116 -13.49 -7.04 -7.40
N ALA A 117 -14.52 -7.55 -6.74
CA ALA A 117 -14.34 -8.52 -5.67
C ALA A 117 -13.62 -9.78 -6.17
N MET A 118 -12.69 -10.29 -5.38
CA MET A 118 -11.93 -11.51 -5.66
C MET A 118 -12.14 -12.52 -4.54
N LYS A 119 -12.14 -13.81 -4.87
CA LYS A 119 -12.28 -14.90 -3.88
C LYS A 119 -10.99 -15.16 -3.10
N ASN A 120 -9.84 -14.75 -3.62
CA ASN A 120 -8.54 -15.01 -3.02
C ASN A 120 -7.86 -13.66 -2.71
N ASN A 121 -7.83 -13.31 -1.43
CA ASN A 121 -7.45 -11.98 -0.96
C ASN A 121 -6.17 -11.98 -0.11
N ILE A 122 -5.48 -13.13 -0.03
CA ILE A 122 -4.36 -13.34 0.87
C ILE A 122 -3.16 -13.87 0.10
N PHE A 123 -1.98 -13.39 0.49
CA PHE A 123 -0.68 -13.84 -0.02
C PHE A 123 0.07 -14.58 1.09
N TYR A 124 0.85 -15.56 0.68
CA TYR A 124 1.80 -16.29 1.52
C TYR A 124 3.22 -15.87 1.18
N SER A 125 4.03 -15.63 2.20
CA SER A 125 5.42 -15.20 2.06
C SER A 125 6.33 -16.14 2.85
N LYS A 126 7.32 -16.70 2.16
CA LYS A 126 8.34 -17.57 2.75
C LYS A 126 9.59 -17.53 1.88
N ASN A 127 10.78 -17.54 2.48
CA ASN A 127 12.06 -17.55 1.77
C ASN A 127 12.17 -16.43 0.72
N ASN A 128 11.78 -15.20 1.07
CA ASN A 128 11.82 -14.01 0.19
C ASN A 128 10.98 -14.15 -1.10
N ILE A 129 9.97 -15.00 -1.07
CA ILE A 129 8.98 -15.13 -2.14
C ILE A 129 7.63 -14.79 -1.56
N ARG A 130 6.88 -13.91 -2.21
CA ARG A 130 5.51 -13.56 -1.89
C ARG A 130 4.58 -13.99 -3.01
N SER A 131 3.72 -14.95 -2.75
CA SER A 131 2.83 -15.56 -3.74
C SER A 131 1.39 -15.59 -3.28
N LYS A 132 0.45 -15.46 -4.21
CA LYS A 132 -0.98 -15.49 -3.92
C LYS A 132 -1.41 -16.90 -3.54
N ILE A 133 -2.22 -17.02 -2.49
CA ILE A 133 -2.90 -18.28 -2.17
C ILE A 133 -4.07 -18.46 -3.13
N GLN A 134 -4.15 -19.62 -3.77
CA GLN A 134 -5.21 -20.00 -4.69
C GLN A 134 -6.00 -21.18 -4.12
N PHE A 135 -7.20 -21.43 -4.66
CA PHE A 135 -8.09 -22.52 -4.26
C PHE A 135 -8.56 -23.29 -5.49
N ASN A 136 -8.43 -24.60 -5.49
CA ASN A 136 -8.77 -25.48 -6.59
C ASN A 136 -10.00 -26.36 -6.32
N GLN A 137 -10.96 -25.90 -5.51
CA GLN A 137 -12.16 -26.59 -5.03
C GLN A 137 -11.93 -27.56 -3.87
N THR A 138 -10.72 -28.07 -3.65
CA THR A 138 -10.41 -29.03 -2.58
C THR A 138 -9.29 -28.54 -1.65
N HIS A 139 -8.26 -27.90 -2.19
CA HIS A 139 -7.09 -27.48 -1.45
C HIS A 139 -6.73 -26.02 -1.76
N TYR A 140 -6.15 -25.36 -0.78
CA TYR A 140 -5.43 -24.09 -0.95
C TYR A 140 -4.01 -24.39 -1.36
N PHE A 141 -3.44 -23.58 -2.24
CA PHE A 141 -2.07 -23.79 -2.71
C PHE A 141 -1.37 -22.49 -3.08
N SER A 142 -0.05 -22.53 -3.01
CA SER A 142 0.84 -21.47 -3.48
C SER A 142 1.79 -22.07 -4.51
N ILE A 143 1.70 -21.62 -5.76
CA ILE A 143 2.47 -22.16 -6.88
C ILE A 143 3.98 -21.94 -6.65
N ASP A 144 4.35 -20.70 -6.34
CA ASP A 144 5.77 -20.34 -6.20
C ASP A 144 6.48 -21.04 -5.03
N HIS A 145 5.71 -21.54 -4.04
CA HIS A 145 6.26 -22.27 -2.91
C HIS A 145 6.15 -23.80 -3.08
N ASN A 146 5.52 -24.28 -4.15
CA ASN A 146 5.18 -25.71 -4.33
C ASN A 146 4.54 -26.31 -3.07
N GLN A 147 3.62 -25.58 -2.44
CA GLN A 147 2.98 -25.94 -1.18
C GLN A 147 1.47 -25.94 -1.32
N SER A 148 0.81 -26.91 -0.68
CA SER A 148 -0.63 -27.02 -0.61
C SER A 148 -1.09 -27.34 0.80
N TRP A 149 -2.33 -26.94 1.11
CA TRP A 149 -2.97 -27.12 2.42
C TRP A 149 -4.42 -27.56 2.26
N SER A 150 -4.89 -28.44 3.11
CA SER A 150 -6.31 -28.52 3.43
C SER A 150 -6.75 -27.23 4.14
N LYS A 151 -8.05 -27.02 4.28
CA LYS A 151 -8.58 -25.86 5.01
C LYS A 151 -8.05 -25.80 6.46
N ASP A 152 -8.08 -26.91 7.17
CA ASP A 152 -7.63 -27.00 8.56
C ASP A 152 -6.12 -26.75 8.66
N GLN A 153 -5.31 -27.36 7.81
CA GLN A 153 -3.87 -27.13 7.75
C GLN A 153 -3.53 -25.65 7.50
N LEU A 154 -4.29 -24.97 6.63
CA LEU A 154 -4.08 -23.55 6.38
C LEU A 154 -4.43 -22.69 7.60
N LEU A 155 -5.52 -23.01 8.31
CA LEU A 155 -5.90 -22.31 9.53
C LEU A 155 -4.89 -22.53 10.67
N ASP A 156 -4.27 -23.70 10.74
CA ASP A 156 -3.19 -24.01 11.67
C ASP A 156 -1.90 -23.25 11.30
N GLU A 157 -1.56 -23.19 10.01
CA GLU A 157 -0.42 -22.41 9.51
C GLU A 157 -0.57 -20.93 9.85
N ILE A 158 -1.78 -20.34 9.67
CA ILE A 158 -2.07 -18.94 10.07
C ILE A 158 -1.88 -18.75 11.57
N SER A 159 -2.26 -19.75 12.38
CA SER A 159 -2.13 -19.68 13.84
C SER A 159 -0.68 -19.71 14.29
N SER A 160 0.11 -20.58 13.65
CA SER A 160 1.49 -20.87 14.04
C SER A 160 2.48 -19.85 13.46
N PHE A 161 2.20 -19.32 12.25
CA PHE A 161 3.11 -18.46 11.49
C PHE A 161 2.36 -17.29 10.83
N PRO A 162 1.64 -16.44 11.59
CA PRO A 162 0.86 -15.33 11.04
C PRO A 162 1.70 -14.34 10.24
N GLU A 163 3.00 -14.22 10.55
CA GLU A 163 3.94 -13.36 9.83
C GLU A 163 4.14 -13.73 8.36
N ARG A 164 3.84 -14.97 7.98
CA ARG A 164 3.93 -15.44 6.60
C ARG A 164 2.77 -14.99 5.72
N PHE A 165 1.71 -14.45 6.32
CA PHE A 165 0.51 -14.04 5.58
C PHE A 165 0.46 -12.53 5.41
N SER A 166 -0.01 -12.10 4.25
CA SER A 166 -0.23 -10.67 3.98
C SER A 166 -1.51 -10.46 3.17
N PRO A 167 -2.26 -9.39 3.49
CA PRO A 167 -3.51 -9.09 2.82
C PRO A 167 -3.31 -8.51 1.42
N ASN A 168 -4.37 -8.59 0.59
CA ASN A 168 -4.51 -7.78 -0.63
C ASN A 168 -4.99 -6.36 -0.31
N VAL A 169 -5.32 -5.58 -1.35
CA VAL A 169 -5.80 -4.21 -1.22
C VAL A 169 -7.04 -4.06 -0.32
N PHE A 170 -7.97 -5.00 -0.34
CA PHE A 170 -9.18 -4.94 0.49
C PHE A 170 -8.91 -5.25 1.96
N LEU A 171 -8.26 -6.38 2.20
CA LEU A 171 -7.93 -6.79 3.58
C LEU A 171 -6.85 -5.91 4.22
N ARG A 172 -6.01 -5.23 3.41
CA ARG A 172 -5.00 -4.30 3.93
C ARG A 172 -5.65 -3.13 4.68
N THR A 173 -6.78 -2.64 4.20
CA THR A 173 -7.50 -1.55 4.86
C THR A 173 -8.05 -1.99 6.22
N LEU A 174 -8.67 -3.18 6.25
CA LEU A 174 -9.15 -3.77 7.49
C LEU A 174 -7.99 -4.04 8.47
N TYR A 175 -6.87 -4.58 7.97
CA TYR A 175 -5.66 -4.79 8.75
C TYR A 175 -5.17 -3.49 9.39
N GLN A 176 -5.11 -2.40 8.62
CA GLN A 176 -4.70 -1.09 9.10
C GLN A 176 -5.56 -0.65 10.29
N GLU A 177 -6.88 -0.71 10.17
CA GLU A 177 -7.79 -0.29 11.24
C GLU A 177 -7.79 -1.23 12.45
N CYS A 178 -7.51 -2.51 12.26
CA CYS A 178 -7.35 -3.45 13.38
C CYS A 178 -6.11 -3.16 14.23
N ILE A 179 -5.01 -2.71 13.63
CA ILE A 179 -3.75 -2.47 14.36
C ILE A 179 -3.60 -1.02 14.82
N MET A 180 -4.24 -0.08 14.14
CA MET A 180 -4.16 1.35 14.41
C MET A 180 -5.49 2.01 14.00
N PRO A 181 -6.53 1.92 14.84
CA PRO A 181 -7.83 2.51 14.55
C PRO A 181 -7.73 4.02 14.32
N ASN A 182 -8.27 4.49 13.20
CA ASN A 182 -8.22 5.89 12.82
C ASN A 182 -9.61 6.53 12.92
N ILE A 183 -9.66 7.80 13.33
CA ILE A 183 -10.87 8.61 13.25
C ILE A 183 -11.12 9.06 11.82
N LEU A 184 -10.04 9.39 11.10
CA LEU A 184 -10.08 9.97 9.76
C LEU A 184 -8.96 9.36 8.91
N TYR A 185 -9.32 8.91 7.71
CA TYR A 185 -8.40 8.40 6.70
C TYR A 185 -8.29 9.38 5.54
N PHE A 186 -7.09 9.88 5.27
CA PHE A 186 -6.78 10.69 4.10
C PHE A 186 -6.28 9.81 2.97
N GLY A 187 -7.05 9.70 1.90
CA GLY A 187 -6.71 8.86 0.75
C GLY A 187 -6.64 9.63 -0.56
N GLY A 188 -5.91 9.08 -1.53
CA GLY A 188 -5.98 9.55 -2.91
C GLY A 188 -7.32 9.18 -3.56
N PRO A 189 -7.66 9.70 -4.76
CA PRO A 189 -8.94 9.44 -5.41
C PRO A 189 -9.25 7.95 -5.58
N SER A 190 -8.30 7.18 -6.12
CA SER A 190 -8.47 5.72 -6.27
C SER A 190 -8.56 5.00 -4.92
N GLU A 191 -7.87 5.49 -3.89
CA GLU A 191 -7.97 4.91 -2.54
C GLU A 191 -9.36 5.13 -1.95
N ILE A 192 -9.86 6.36 -1.96
CA ILE A 192 -11.21 6.67 -1.50
C ILE A 192 -12.25 5.85 -2.28
N SER A 193 -12.06 5.71 -3.59
CA SER A 193 -12.95 4.95 -4.46
C SER A 193 -13.09 3.48 -4.04
N TYR A 194 -12.00 2.79 -3.70
CA TYR A 194 -12.14 1.41 -3.22
C TYR A 194 -12.51 1.32 -1.73
N TRP A 195 -12.16 2.30 -0.90
CA TRP A 195 -12.62 2.34 0.48
C TRP A 195 -14.14 2.35 0.58
N ILE A 196 -14.82 3.12 -0.25
CA ILE A 196 -16.30 3.17 -0.30
C ILE A 196 -16.90 1.76 -0.53
N GLN A 197 -16.20 0.88 -1.23
CA GLN A 197 -16.65 -0.49 -1.46
C GLN A 197 -16.60 -1.38 -0.21
N LEU A 198 -15.92 -0.95 0.87
CA LEU A 198 -15.57 -1.79 2.02
C LEU A 198 -16.44 -1.61 3.25
N LYS A 199 -17.31 -0.61 3.30
CA LYS A 199 -18.09 -0.30 4.50
C LYS A 199 -18.82 -1.51 5.08
N LYS A 200 -19.43 -2.34 4.21
CA LYS A 200 -20.14 -3.56 4.65
C LYS A 200 -19.17 -4.63 5.17
N LEU A 201 -17.98 -4.75 4.59
CA LEU A 201 -16.93 -5.65 5.07
C LEU A 201 -16.53 -5.30 6.51
N PHE A 202 -16.30 -4.02 6.80
CA PHE A 202 -15.94 -3.54 8.13
C PHE A 202 -17.03 -3.86 9.16
N GLN A 203 -18.30 -3.63 8.81
CA GLN A 203 -19.44 -3.98 9.66
C GLN A 203 -19.50 -5.49 9.93
N THR A 204 -19.28 -6.33 8.91
CA THR A 204 -19.30 -7.79 9.05
C THR A 204 -18.16 -8.30 9.92
N MET A 205 -17.03 -7.62 9.88
CA MET A 205 -15.83 -7.98 10.65
C MET A 205 -15.75 -7.31 12.02
N ASP A 206 -16.78 -6.54 12.40
CA ASP A 206 -16.83 -5.79 13.67
C ASP A 206 -15.59 -4.90 13.88
N VAL A 207 -15.22 -4.13 12.85
CA VAL A 207 -14.13 -3.16 12.87
C VAL A 207 -14.69 -1.78 12.55
N ASP A 208 -14.28 -0.77 13.32
CA ASP A 208 -14.70 0.60 13.09
C ASP A 208 -14.24 1.12 11.71
N TYR A 209 -15.14 1.83 11.04
CA TYR A 209 -14.87 2.39 9.73
C TYR A 209 -14.58 3.88 9.88
N PRO A 210 -13.40 4.37 9.47
CA PRO A 210 -13.02 5.76 9.64
C PRO A 210 -13.83 6.69 8.72
N LEU A 211 -13.85 7.97 9.06
CA LEU A 211 -14.25 9.00 8.11
C LEU A 211 -13.24 9.03 6.95
N LEU A 212 -13.74 9.21 5.74
CA LEU A 212 -12.88 9.29 4.55
C LEU A 212 -12.76 10.74 4.09
N GLU A 213 -11.55 11.18 3.83
CA GLU A 213 -11.24 12.51 3.33
C GLU A 213 -10.26 12.40 2.14
N LEU A 214 -10.49 13.21 1.13
CA LEU A 214 -9.59 13.26 -0.02
C LEU A 214 -8.35 14.07 0.36
N ARG A 215 -7.16 13.47 0.22
CA ARG A 215 -5.91 14.19 0.47
C ARG A 215 -5.74 15.33 -0.53
N ALA A 216 -5.07 16.39 -0.11
CA ALA A 216 -4.71 17.49 -1.00
C ALA A 216 -3.82 17.00 -2.16
N HIS A 217 -4.05 17.56 -3.33
CA HIS A 217 -3.28 17.31 -4.55
C HIS A 217 -2.56 18.57 -4.97
N PHE A 218 -1.28 18.44 -5.34
CA PHE A 218 -0.46 19.56 -5.77
C PHE A 218 0.16 19.23 -7.14
N LEU A 219 0.11 20.20 -8.03
CA LEU A 219 0.84 20.18 -9.29
C LEU A 219 1.96 21.22 -9.23
N PHE A 220 3.22 20.76 -9.29
CA PHE A 220 4.37 21.64 -9.33
C PHE A 220 4.75 21.88 -10.80
N LEU A 221 4.80 23.14 -11.17
CA LEU A 221 5.24 23.57 -12.51
C LEU A 221 6.61 24.23 -12.41
N SER A 222 7.55 23.80 -13.23
CA SER A 222 8.81 24.52 -13.40
C SER A 222 8.55 25.86 -14.09
N LYS A 223 9.51 26.78 -13.99
CA LYS A 223 9.42 28.07 -14.70
C LYS A 223 9.22 27.86 -16.20
N ASP A 224 10.00 26.95 -16.80
CA ASP A 224 9.91 26.66 -18.25
C ASP A 224 8.53 26.13 -18.65
N GLN A 225 7.94 25.26 -17.81
CA GLN A 225 6.56 24.76 -18.04
C GLN A 225 5.54 25.89 -17.93
N SER A 226 5.66 26.77 -16.94
CA SER A 226 4.79 27.94 -16.79
C SER A 226 4.91 28.89 -17.97
N ASP A 227 6.14 29.13 -18.48
CA ASP A 227 6.37 29.95 -19.64
C ASP A 227 5.75 29.35 -20.94
N ILE A 228 5.78 28.04 -21.09
CA ILE A 228 5.11 27.33 -22.19
C ILE A 228 3.60 27.48 -22.10
N ILE A 229 3.00 27.29 -20.93
CA ILE A 229 1.56 27.46 -20.72
C ILE A 229 1.13 28.88 -21.12
N THR A 230 1.88 29.89 -20.69
CA THR A 230 1.64 31.29 -21.03
C THR A 230 1.75 31.53 -22.52
N LYS A 231 2.79 31.01 -23.21
CA LYS A 231 2.96 31.14 -24.66
C LYS A 231 1.82 30.48 -25.43
N LEU A 232 1.25 29.41 -24.93
CA LEU A 232 0.12 28.72 -25.57
C LEU A 232 -1.23 29.40 -25.23
N ASN A 233 -1.21 30.50 -24.47
CA ASN A 233 -2.40 31.21 -24.01
C ASN A 233 -3.38 30.28 -23.22
N LEU A 234 -2.82 29.34 -22.50
CA LEU A 234 -3.56 28.45 -21.59
C LEU A 234 -3.61 29.08 -20.18
N ASN A 235 -4.68 28.83 -19.47
CA ASN A 235 -4.78 29.14 -18.05
C ASN A 235 -4.64 27.85 -17.20
N GLU A 236 -4.59 28.00 -15.88
CA GLU A 236 -4.42 26.90 -14.95
C GLU A 236 -5.55 25.86 -15.05
N ASP A 237 -6.78 26.29 -15.31
CA ASP A 237 -7.93 25.39 -15.42
C ASP A 237 -7.79 24.40 -16.58
N HIS A 238 -7.17 24.82 -17.70
CA HIS A 238 -6.94 23.93 -18.83
C HIS A 238 -6.02 22.74 -18.49
N LEU A 239 -5.23 22.82 -17.43
CA LEU A 239 -4.37 21.70 -16.98
C LEU A 239 -5.16 20.56 -16.36
N PHE A 240 -6.36 20.84 -15.87
CA PHE A 240 -7.22 19.87 -15.18
C PHE A 240 -8.34 19.32 -16.08
N HIS A 241 -8.49 19.83 -17.30
CA HIS A 241 -9.44 19.30 -18.27
C HIS A 241 -8.97 17.95 -18.83
N SER A 242 -9.92 17.05 -19.12
CA SER A 242 -9.63 15.82 -19.83
C SER A 242 -9.11 16.11 -21.26
N TYR A 243 -8.41 15.15 -21.86
CA TYR A 243 -7.91 15.32 -23.24
C TYR A 243 -9.04 15.61 -24.24
N ASP A 244 -10.19 14.98 -24.04
CA ASP A 244 -11.36 15.14 -24.93
C ASP A 244 -12.06 16.51 -24.77
N GLU A 245 -11.84 17.22 -23.67
CA GLU A 245 -12.36 18.57 -23.42
C GLU A 245 -11.43 19.68 -23.96
N LYS A 246 -10.24 19.32 -24.45
CA LYS A 246 -9.21 20.26 -24.90
C LYS A 246 -9.24 20.53 -26.41
N ILE A 247 -10.13 19.86 -27.14
CA ILE A 247 -10.40 20.04 -28.56
C ILE A 247 -11.75 20.72 -28.73
#